data_2d2910b97bb46526131c76ed28ca0a33
#
_entry.id   2d2910b97bb46526131c76ed28ca0a33
#
_cell.length_a   1.000
_cell.length_b   1.000
_cell.length_c   1.000
_cell.angle_alpha   90.00
_cell.angle_beta   90.00
_cell.angle_gamma   90.00
#
_symmetry.space_group_name_H-M   'P 1'
#
loop_
_entity.id
_entity.type
_entity.pdbx_description
1 polymer ?
#
loop_
_entity_poly.entity_id
_entity_poly.type
_entity_poly.pdbx_seq_one_letter_code
_entity_poly.pdbx_strand_id
1 'polypeptide(L)'
;DQASISQNDINYINAHGTSTPLNDKFETMAMKSVFGNQAYKIPINSTKSMIGHLLGASGAIEAAVTALSIKNSMIHPTANLESPDPECDLDYTSGHSKELDINYAMSNSFGFGGHNTSLIFKKYE
;
A
#
# COMPACT_ATOMS: atom_id res chain seq x y z
N ASP A 1 -8.26 -14.02 -6.69
CA ASP A 1 -8.82 -15.37 -6.68
C ASP A 1 -8.91 -15.99 -5.29
N GLN A 2 -7.84 -16.02 -4.47
CA GLN A 2 -7.90 -16.56 -3.10
C GLN A 2 -8.81 -15.74 -2.16
N ALA A 3 -8.82 -14.42 -2.29
CA ALA A 3 -9.65 -13.54 -1.48
C ALA A 3 -11.13 -13.50 -1.91
N SER A 4 -11.47 -14.07 -3.07
CA SER A 4 -12.83 -14.10 -3.62
C SER A 4 -13.48 -12.71 -3.72
N ILE A 5 -12.69 -11.69 -4.07
CA ILE A 5 -13.11 -10.29 -4.28
C ILE A 5 -12.71 -9.81 -5.67
N SER A 6 -13.34 -8.73 -6.11
CA SER A 6 -12.94 -8.00 -7.30
C SER A 6 -11.78 -7.06 -7.00
N GLN A 7 -10.92 -6.82 -7.99
CA GLN A 7 -9.90 -5.77 -7.90
C GLN A 7 -10.50 -4.38 -7.63
N ASN A 8 -11.76 -4.15 -8.01
CA ASN A 8 -12.45 -2.89 -7.77
C ASN A 8 -12.89 -2.70 -6.31
N ASP A 9 -12.84 -3.75 -5.50
CA ASP A 9 -13.23 -3.67 -4.09
C ASP A 9 -12.11 -3.09 -3.20
N ILE A 10 -10.86 -3.09 -3.68
CA ILE A 10 -9.72 -2.55 -2.92
C ILE A 10 -9.81 -1.03 -2.83
N ASN A 11 -9.86 -0.52 -1.59
CA ASN A 11 -9.97 0.92 -1.29
C ASN A 11 -8.66 1.55 -0.83
N TYR A 12 -7.68 0.75 -0.39
CA TYR A 12 -6.41 1.22 0.14
C TYR A 12 -5.31 0.18 -0.05
N ILE A 13 -4.08 0.65 -0.32
CA ILE A 13 -2.89 -0.19 -0.42
C ILE A 13 -1.79 0.34 0.50
N ASN A 14 -1.34 -0.50 1.43
CA ASN A 14 -0.08 -0.33 2.15
C ASN A 14 1.01 -1.03 1.33
N ALA A 15 1.79 -0.24 0.60
CA ALA A 15 2.78 -0.74 -0.33
C ALA A 15 4.01 -1.31 0.39
N HIS A 16 4.75 -2.18 -0.28
CA HIS A 16 6.10 -2.54 0.16
C HIS A 16 7.00 -1.31 0.22
N GLY A 17 6.99 -0.45 -0.80
CA GLY A 17 7.43 0.93 -0.78
C GLY A 17 8.74 1.20 -0.05
N THR A 18 9.86 0.64 -0.56
CA THR A 18 11.17 0.73 0.10
C THR A 18 11.93 2.01 -0.22
N SER A 19 11.42 2.87 -1.08
CA SER A 19 12.11 4.07 -1.58
C SER A 19 13.42 3.73 -2.30
N THR A 20 13.42 2.63 -3.06
CA THR A 20 14.55 2.27 -3.92
C THR A 20 14.19 2.48 -5.38
N PRO A 21 15.19 2.80 -6.26
CA PRO A 21 14.93 3.11 -7.67
C PRO A 21 14.19 2.01 -8.43
N LEU A 22 14.37 0.76 -8.04
CA LEU A 22 13.73 -0.37 -8.71
C LEU A 22 12.39 -0.73 -8.09
N ASN A 23 12.32 -0.83 -6.75
CA ASN A 23 11.11 -1.31 -6.10
C ASN A 23 9.90 -0.43 -6.43
N ASP A 24 9.99 0.87 -6.19
CA ASP A 24 8.83 1.76 -6.26
C ASP A 24 8.29 1.85 -7.68
N LYS A 25 9.17 1.89 -8.66
CA LYS A 25 8.80 1.83 -10.08
C LYS A 25 8.10 0.52 -10.45
N PHE A 26 8.69 -0.62 -10.10
CA PHE A 26 8.10 -1.92 -10.47
C PHE A 26 6.81 -2.20 -9.68
N GLU A 27 6.71 -1.81 -8.43
CA GLU A 27 5.48 -1.93 -7.66
C GLU A 27 4.37 -1.06 -8.25
N THR A 28 4.70 0.18 -8.68
CA THR A 28 3.78 1.06 -9.42
C THR A 28 3.28 0.39 -10.71
N MET A 29 4.20 -0.16 -11.51
CA MET A 29 3.84 -0.87 -12.75
C MET A 29 2.95 -2.10 -12.47
N ALA A 30 3.25 -2.86 -11.43
CA ALA A 30 2.45 -4.02 -11.04
C ALA A 30 1.02 -3.59 -10.61
N MET A 31 0.89 -2.56 -9.80
CA MET A 31 -0.42 -2.00 -9.40
C MET A 31 -1.22 -1.54 -10.62
N LYS A 32 -0.61 -0.82 -11.56
CA LYS A 32 -1.26 -0.41 -12.81
C LYS A 32 -1.69 -1.61 -13.66
N SER A 33 -0.86 -2.65 -13.74
CA SER A 33 -1.19 -3.87 -14.48
C SER A 33 -2.38 -4.63 -13.91
N VAL A 34 -2.50 -4.67 -12.57
CA VAL A 34 -3.59 -5.39 -11.89
C VAL A 34 -4.86 -4.57 -11.85
N PHE A 35 -4.79 -3.28 -11.51
CA PHE A 35 -5.96 -2.45 -11.23
C PHE A 35 -6.39 -1.59 -12.43
N GLY A 36 -5.57 -1.49 -13.48
CA GLY A 36 -5.86 -0.63 -14.65
C GLY A 36 -6.11 0.83 -14.23
N ASN A 37 -7.18 1.43 -14.75
CA ASN A 37 -7.55 2.81 -14.41
C ASN A 37 -7.97 2.99 -12.95
N GLN A 38 -8.34 1.91 -12.24
CA GLN A 38 -8.67 1.98 -10.82
C GLN A 38 -7.43 2.26 -9.96
N ALA A 39 -6.22 1.90 -10.41
CA ALA A 39 -4.97 2.18 -9.69
C ALA A 39 -4.83 3.67 -9.31
N TYR A 40 -5.26 4.58 -10.19
CA TYR A 40 -5.19 6.02 -9.98
C TYR A 40 -6.17 6.57 -8.95
N LYS A 41 -7.12 5.75 -8.48
CA LYS A 41 -8.16 6.13 -7.51
C LYS A 41 -7.94 5.52 -6.13
N ILE A 42 -7.02 4.57 -6.03
CA ILE A 42 -6.71 3.89 -4.78
C ILE A 42 -5.62 4.68 -4.06
N PRO A 43 -5.90 5.22 -2.86
CA PRO A 43 -4.84 5.80 -2.03
C PRO A 43 -3.83 4.73 -1.62
N ILE A 44 -2.55 5.08 -1.74
CA ILE A 44 -1.41 4.21 -1.44
C ILE A 44 -0.53 4.94 -0.43
N ASN A 45 0.10 4.22 0.48
CA ASN A 45 1.20 4.75 1.28
C ASN A 45 2.26 3.69 1.54
N SER A 46 3.37 4.08 2.14
CA SER A 46 4.37 3.17 2.67
C SER A 46 4.59 3.42 4.15
N THR A 47 4.28 2.43 4.98
CA THR A 47 4.57 2.47 6.41
C THR A 47 6.06 2.62 6.69
N LYS A 48 6.91 2.13 5.79
CA LYS A 48 8.38 2.28 5.90
C LYS A 48 8.82 3.73 5.88
N SER A 49 8.06 4.63 5.23
CA SER A 49 8.36 6.07 5.27
C SER A 49 8.26 6.66 6.66
N MET A 50 7.44 6.07 7.54
CA MET A 50 7.18 6.53 8.90
C MET A 50 8.13 5.91 9.93
N ILE A 51 8.50 4.64 9.77
CA ILE A 51 9.18 3.85 10.81
C ILE A 51 10.46 3.14 10.35
N GLY A 52 10.82 3.26 9.07
CA GLY A 52 11.96 2.55 8.48
C GLY A 52 11.62 1.11 8.07
N HIS A 53 12.59 0.44 7.47
CA HIS A 53 12.46 -0.93 7.02
C HIS A 53 12.86 -1.92 8.12
N LEU A 54 11.90 -2.64 8.67
CA LEU A 54 12.09 -3.57 9.80
C LEU A 54 12.47 -5.00 9.35
N LEU A 55 12.90 -5.17 8.10
CA LEU A 55 13.31 -6.46 7.54
C LEU A 55 12.24 -7.55 7.75
N GLY A 56 12.59 -8.64 8.45
CA GLY A 56 11.65 -9.74 8.70
C GLY A 56 10.42 -9.37 9.52
N ALA A 57 10.43 -8.25 10.26
CA ALA A 57 9.26 -7.78 11.01
C ALA A 57 8.35 -6.85 10.20
N SER A 58 8.81 -6.32 9.03
CA SER A 58 8.07 -5.33 8.24
C SER A 58 6.65 -5.78 7.91
N GLY A 59 6.50 -6.97 7.36
CA GLY A 59 5.18 -7.47 6.93
C GLY A 59 4.17 -7.57 8.08
N ALA A 60 4.61 -7.99 9.26
CA ALA A 60 3.73 -8.08 10.44
C ALA A 60 3.28 -6.69 10.93
N ILE A 61 4.20 -5.73 10.99
CA ILE A 61 3.87 -4.36 11.40
C ILE A 61 2.98 -3.68 10.36
N GLU A 62 3.27 -3.84 9.08
CA GLU A 62 2.46 -3.30 7.98
C GLU A 62 1.05 -3.89 7.97
N ALA A 63 0.90 -5.18 8.26
CA ALA A 63 -0.40 -5.83 8.45
C ALA A 63 -1.19 -5.21 9.62
N ALA A 64 -0.53 -4.99 10.77
CA ALA A 64 -1.15 -4.35 11.93
C ALA A 64 -1.56 -2.90 11.63
N VAL A 65 -0.71 -2.12 10.96
CA VAL A 65 -1.02 -0.74 10.53
C VAL A 65 -2.20 -0.73 9.56
N THR A 66 -2.25 -1.66 8.61
CA THR A 66 -3.36 -1.78 7.66
C THR A 66 -4.69 -2.08 8.39
N ALA A 67 -4.67 -3.00 9.36
CA ALA A 67 -5.86 -3.30 10.18
C ALA A 67 -6.30 -2.09 11.02
N LEU A 68 -5.35 -1.34 11.59
CA LEU A 68 -5.65 -0.10 12.33
C LEU A 68 -6.19 1.00 11.41
N SER A 69 -5.71 1.10 10.17
CA SER A 69 -6.22 2.05 9.18
C SER A 69 -7.69 1.76 8.85
N ILE A 70 -8.06 0.50 8.67
CA ILE A 70 -9.47 0.08 8.50
C ILE A 70 -10.28 0.46 9.72
N LYS A 71 -9.82 0.09 10.92
CA LYS A 71 -10.54 0.32 12.19
C LYS A 71 -10.81 1.80 12.45
N ASN A 72 -9.84 2.66 12.14
CA ASN A 72 -9.93 4.09 12.43
C ASN A 72 -10.41 4.92 11.25
N SER A 73 -10.68 4.31 10.09
CA SER A 73 -11.04 4.99 8.84
C SER A 73 -10.04 6.10 8.49
N MET A 74 -8.76 5.82 8.66
CA MET A 74 -7.69 6.79 8.46
C MET A 74 -6.41 6.12 7.96
N ILE A 75 -5.76 6.71 6.97
CA ILE A 75 -4.44 6.30 6.51
C ILE A 75 -3.40 7.37 6.84
N HIS A 76 -2.20 6.95 7.22
CA HIS A 76 -1.08 7.86 7.43
C HIS A 76 -0.48 8.32 6.09
N PRO A 77 0.24 9.46 6.02
CA PRO A 77 0.90 9.89 4.79
C PRO A 77 2.11 9.00 4.47
N THR A 78 2.57 9.07 3.22
CA THR A 78 3.94 8.73 2.88
C THR A 78 4.82 9.89 3.31
N ALA A 79 5.57 9.72 4.40
CA ALA A 79 6.41 10.76 4.96
C ALA A 79 7.55 11.12 3.99
N ASN A 80 7.96 12.38 3.98
CA ASN A 80 9.06 12.92 3.18
C ASN A 80 8.87 12.82 1.64
N LEU A 81 7.64 12.62 1.17
CA LEU A 81 7.32 12.65 -0.25
C LEU A 81 7.11 14.11 -0.68
N GLU A 82 8.20 14.80 -1.02
CA GLU A 82 8.19 16.21 -1.45
C GLU A 82 8.21 16.36 -2.96
N SER A 83 8.91 15.45 -3.65
CA SER A 83 9.08 15.46 -5.10
C SER A 83 8.69 14.10 -5.67
N PRO A 84 7.47 13.97 -6.23
CA PRO A 84 7.03 12.74 -6.86
C PRO A 84 7.90 12.35 -8.05
N ASP A 85 8.25 11.07 -8.15
CA ASP A 85 8.89 10.53 -9.34
C ASP A 85 7.84 10.41 -10.47
N PRO A 86 8.11 10.93 -11.68
CA PRO A 86 7.19 10.80 -12.81
C PRO A 86 6.83 9.36 -13.20
N GLU A 87 7.67 8.38 -12.87
CA GLU A 87 7.38 6.96 -13.09
C GLU A 87 6.50 6.35 -11.99
N CYS A 88 6.32 7.07 -10.87
CA CYS A 88 5.49 6.70 -9.73
C CYS A 88 4.33 7.71 -9.60
N ASP A 89 3.37 7.67 -10.53
CA ASP A 89 2.34 8.69 -10.76
C ASP A 89 0.96 8.32 -10.16
N LEU A 90 0.90 7.41 -9.17
CA LEU A 90 -0.31 7.08 -8.44
C LEU A 90 -0.53 7.98 -7.20
N ASP A 91 -1.66 7.85 -6.50
CA ASP A 91 -1.94 8.59 -5.25
C ASP A 91 -1.17 7.99 -4.07
N TYR A 92 0.07 8.42 -3.86
CA TYR A 92 0.93 7.96 -2.76
C TYR A 92 0.69 8.70 -1.43
N THR A 93 -0.45 9.33 -1.27
CA THR A 93 -0.87 9.98 -0.01
C THR A 93 0.23 10.88 0.57
N SER A 94 0.67 11.88 -0.19
CA SER A 94 1.70 12.82 0.26
C SER A 94 1.14 13.82 1.30
N GLY A 95 2.02 14.35 2.15
CA GLY A 95 1.75 15.46 3.05
C GLY A 95 1.06 15.06 4.36
N HIS A 96 -0.24 14.77 4.37
CA HIS A 96 -1.04 14.59 5.59
C HIS A 96 -1.81 13.27 5.61
N SER A 97 -2.18 12.84 6.82
CA SER A 97 -3.13 11.73 7.00
C SER A 97 -4.45 12.02 6.29
N LYS A 98 -5.09 10.99 5.76
CA LYS A 98 -6.33 11.10 4.99
C LYS A 98 -7.41 10.25 5.67
N GLU A 99 -8.57 10.86 5.93
CA GLU A 99 -9.76 10.09 6.32
C GLU A 99 -10.25 9.30 5.10
N LEU A 100 -10.54 8.03 5.30
CA LEU A 100 -10.93 7.11 4.25
C LEU A 100 -11.77 5.97 4.82
N ASP A 101 -12.98 5.79 4.32
CA ASP A 101 -13.76 4.59 4.64
C ASP A 101 -13.19 3.40 3.85
N ILE A 102 -12.62 2.44 4.57
CA ILE A 102 -11.89 1.31 4.00
C ILE A 102 -12.65 0.03 4.27
N ASN A 103 -13.23 -0.56 3.23
CA ASN A 103 -13.88 -1.86 3.31
C ASN A 103 -12.90 -3.00 3.03
N TYR A 104 -12.01 -2.81 2.06
CA TYR A 104 -10.94 -3.75 1.73
C TYR A 104 -9.63 -3.02 1.56
N ALA A 105 -8.60 -3.50 2.22
CA ALA A 105 -7.23 -3.01 2.08
C ALA A 105 -6.29 -4.13 1.65
N MET A 106 -5.21 -3.75 0.96
CA MET A 106 -4.13 -4.66 0.59
C MET A 106 -2.82 -4.21 1.25
N SER A 107 -2.05 -5.16 1.77
CA SER A 107 -0.68 -4.94 2.22
C SER A 107 0.28 -5.79 1.41
N ASN A 108 1.25 -5.16 0.76
CA ASN A 108 2.26 -5.82 -0.07
C ASN A 108 3.58 -5.97 0.68
N SER A 109 4.22 -7.12 0.51
CA SER A 109 5.53 -7.41 1.07
C SER A 109 6.36 -8.19 0.06
N PHE A 110 7.49 -7.63 -0.35
CA PHE A 110 8.41 -8.25 -1.31
C PHE A 110 9.73 -8.56 -0.62
N GLY A 111 10.03 -9.86 -0.50
CA GLY A 111 11.22 -10.35 0.19
C GLY A 111 12.34 -10.74 -0.74
N PHE A 112 13.56 -10.81 -0.20
CA PHE A 112 14.71 -11.33 -0.92
C PHE A 112 14.45 -12.76 -1.42
N GLY A 113 14.99 -13.08 -2.59
CA GLY A 113 14.78 -14.40 -3.22
C GLY A 113 13.44 -14.54 -3.95
N GLY A 114 12.69 -13.43 -4.15
CA GLY A 114 11.45 -13.43 -4.93
C GLY A 114 10.21 -13.88 -4.15
N HIS A 115 10.25 -13.84 -2.84
CA HIS A 115 9.09 -14.09 -1.98
C HIS A 115 8.18 -12.86 -1.97
N ASN A 116 7.12 -12.91 -2.76
CA ASN A 116 6.13 -11.82 -2.86
C ASN A 116 4.83 -12.26 -2.21
N THR A 117 4.30 -11.40 -1.34
CA THR A 117 3.05 -11.64 -0.62
C THR A 117 2.17 -10.40 -0.70
N SER A 118 0.89 -10.61 -0.97
CA SER A 118 -0.15 -9.57 -0.84
C SER A 118 -1.22 -10.10 0.11
N LEU A 119 -1.41 -9.43 1.23
CA LEU A 119 -2.45 -9.74 2.20
C LEU A 119 -3.65 -8.84 1.96
N ILE A 120 -4.85 -9.43 1.95
CA ILE A 120 -6.11 -8.70 1.85
C ILE A 120 -6.79 -8.69 3.21
N PHE A 121 -7.21 -7.51 3.64
CA PHE A 121 -7.96 -7.27 4.87
C PHE A 121 -9.37 -6.77 4.52
N LYS A 122 -10.37 -7.30 5.19
CA LYS A 122 -11.75 -6.83 5.11
C LYS A 122 -12.15 -6.17 6.43
N LYS A 123 -12.92 -5.07 6.36
CA LYS A 123 -13.57 -4.46 7.51
C LYS A 123 -14.49 -5.49 8.16
N TYR A 124 -14.34 -5.68 9.47
CA TYR A 124 -15.27 -6.50 10.24
C TYR A 124 -16.55 -5.71 10.51
N GLU A 125 -17.71 -6.35 10.28
CA GLU A 125 -19.03 -5.80 10.53
C GLU A 125 -19.42 -5.94 12.01
#